data_a635fcafd2205d666be6726d994e64cb
#
_entry.id   a635fcafd2205d666be6726d994e64cb
#
_cell.length_a   1.000
_cell.length_b   1.000
_cell.length_c   1.000
_cell.angle_alpha   90.00
_cell.angle_beta   90.00
_cell.angle_gamma   90.00
#
_symmetry.space_group_name_H-M   'P 1'
#
loop_
_entity.id
_entity.type
_entity.pdbx_description
1 polymer ?
#
loop_
_entity_poly.entity_id
_entity_poly.type
_entity_poly.pdbx_seq_one_letter_code
_entity_poly.pdbx_strand_id
1 'polypeptide(L)'
;MGVVINKYEQSVASCLAWNTEKEQIKEHWRKWSQKQLAVVGNVIYTPDGEGIDSLLGPLKDIPAYPQKARPLSFPLRNTITAITSNIHQNLEHQYPGYRNYLQTIYILQSKNKECKTIEQAVLSQWDLVPETVNSIECIESFYDNENFDGLVLVICLQRWSGDASGKHSELVSGQLISSYSFAKRHAIPVIAGI
;
A
#
# COMPACT_ATOMS: atom_id res chain seq x y z
N MET A 1 -54.64 26.80 22.91
CA MET A 1 -53.52 26.23 23.66
C MET A 1 -52.89 24.98 22.98
N GLY A 2 -53.66 24.09 22.36
CA GLY A 2 -53.13 22.85 21.72
C GLY A 2 -52.09 23.02 20.59
N VAL A 3 -52.17 24.07 19.80
CA VAL A 3 -51.26 24.29 18.65
C VAL A 3 -49.83 24.64 19.09
N VAL A 4 -49.67 25.33 20.22
CA VAL A 4 -48.34 25.74 20.72
C VAL A 4 -47.61 24.55 21.30
N ILE A 5 -48.33 23.69 22.03
CA ILE A 5 -47.79 22.47 22.64
C ILE A 5 -47.32 21.53 21.52
N ASN A 6 -48.09 21.34 20.46
CA ASN A 6 -47.75 20.49 19.34
C ASN A 6 -46.46 20.97 18.60
N LYS A 7 -46.29 22.29 18.39
CA LYS A 7 -45.07 22.84 17.82
C LYS A 7 -43.83 22.63 18.69
N TYR A 8 -44.00 22.73 20.01
CA TYR A 8 -42.91 22.47 20.95
C TYR A 8 -42.49 21.00 20.95
N GLU A 9 -43.45 20.08 20.99
CA GLU A 9 -43.21 18.65 20.92
C GLU A 9 -42.53 18.25 19.62
N GLN A 10 -42.97 18.80 18.47
CA GLN A 10 -42.30 18.59 17.17
C GLN A 10 -40.88 19.13 17.17
N SER A 11 -40.62 20.29 17.77
CA SER A 11 -39.27 20.84 17.87
C SER A 11 -38.36 19.97 18.72
N VAL A 12 -38.84 19.49 19.86
CA VAL A 12 -38.09 18.58 20.74
C VAL A 12 -37.81 17.27 20.03
N ALA A 13 -38.80 16.67 19.36
CA ALA A 13 -38.64 15.45 18.61
C ALA A 13 -37.59 15.59 17.48
N SER A 14 -37.63 16.74 16.77
CA SER A 14 -36.60 17.03 15.74
C SER A 14 -35.22 17.16 16.35
N CYS A 15 -35.05 17.86 17.48
CA CYS A 15 -33.76 17.96 18.16
C CYS A 15 -33.22 16.60 18.61
N LEU A 16 -34.10 15.74 19.14
CA LEU A 16 -33.70 14.39 19.54
C LEU A 16 -33.29 13.54 18.33
N ALA A 17 -34.05 13.60 17.23
CA ALA A 17 -33.70 12.91 15.99
C ALA A 17 -32.32 13.36 15.45
N TRP A 18 -32.07 14.66 15.39
CA TRP A 18 -30.79 15.23 14.98
C TRP A 18 -29.63 14.77 15.88
N ASN A 19 -29.82 14.75 17.20
CA ASN A 19 -28.79 14.29 18.12
C ASN A 19 -28.49 12.80 17.93
N THR A 20 -29.52 12.00 17.70
CA THR A 20 -29.36 10.56 17.43
C THR A 20 -28.58 10.33 16.13
N GLU A 21 -28.95 11.03 15.08
CA GLU A 21 -28.25 10.95 13.79
C GLU A 21 -26.79 11.40 13.90
N LYS A 22 -26.54 12.50 14.61
CA LYS A 22 -25.19 12.99 14.88
C LYS A 22 -24.32 11.95 15.61
N GLU A 23 -24.86 11.28 16.62
CA GLU A 23 -24.12 10.24 17.34
C GLU A 23 -23.90 8.99 16.47
N GLN A 24 -24.86 8.62 15.61
CA GLN A 24 -24.68 7.55 14.63
C GLN A 24 -23.59 7.88 13.62
N ILE A 25 -23.56 9.12 13.10
CA ILE A 25 -22.51 9.58 12.19
C ILE A 25 -21.15 9.55 12.89
N LYS A 26 -21.04 10.04 14.12
CA LYS A 26 -19.79 9.99 14.89
C LYS A 26 -19.31 8.56 15.12
N GLU A 27 -20.22 7.65 15.44
CA GLU A 27 -19.88 6.24 15.65
C GLU A 27 -19.42 5.59 14.33
N HIS A 28 -20.07 5.91 13.21
CA HIS A 28 -19.67 5.47 11.89
C HIS A 28 -18.24 5.96 11.56
N TRP A 29 -17.97 7.25 11.77
CA TRP A 29 -16.64 7.84 11.57
C TRP A 29 -15.59 7.22 12.49
N ARG A 30 -15.93 6.95 13.75
CA ARG A 30 -15.04 6.27 14.70
C ARG A 30 -14.69 4.86 14.22
N LYS A 31 -15.69 4.08 13.80
CA LYS A 31 -15.48 2.75 13.22
C LYS A 31 -14.64 2.82 11.95
N TRP A 32 -14.94 3.76 11.08
CA TRP A 32 -14.16 3.95 9.85
C TRP A 32 -12.71 4.34 10.14
N SER A 33 -12.47 5.26 11.07
CA SER A 33 -11.10 5.69 11.44
C SER A 33 -10.28 4.60 12.15
N GLN A 34 -10.93 3.55 12.65
CA GLN A 34 -10.26 2.38 13.23
C GLN A 34 -9.94 1.30 12.20
N LYS A 35 -10.54 1.37 11.01
CA LYS A 35 -10.21 0.49 9.90
C LYS A 35 -8.92 0.99 9.27
N GLN A 36 -7.81 0.52 9.79
CA GLN A 36 -6.47 0.84 9.26
C GLN A 36 -5.77 -0.43 8.81
N LEU A 37 -5.13 -0.35 7.66
CA LEU A 37 -4.16 -1.34 7.26
C LEU A 37 -2.79 -0.92 7.79
N ALA A 38 -2.00 -1.90 8.17
CA ALA A 38 -0.65 -1.71 8.68
C ALA A 38 0.37 -2.06 7.60
N VAL A 39 1.27 -1.13 7.30
CA VAL A 39 2.47 -1.42 6.54
C VAL A 39 3.49 -1.99 7.50
N VAL A 40 3.85 -3.25 7.32
CA VAL A 40 4.76 -4.01 8.20
C VAL A 40 6.12 -4.27 7.58
N GLY A 41 6.26 -4.02 6.28
CA GLY A 41 7.52 -4.07 5.56
C GLY A 41 7.48 -3.15 4.35
N ASN A 42 8.58 -2.46 4.08
CA ASN A 42 8.67 -1.55 2.94
C ASN A 42 10.08 -1.58 2.35
N VAL A 43 10.15 -1.75 1.03
CA VAL A 43 11.39 -1.72 0.25
C VAL A 43 11.18 -0.81 -0.94
N ILE A 44 12.10 0.13 -1.14
CA ILE A 44 12.05 1.07 -2.25
C ILE A 44 13.43 1.15 -2.90
N TYR A 45 13.46 1.02 -4.22
CA TYR A 45 14.65 1.22 -5.04
C TYR A 45 14.42 2.38 -5.99
N THR A 46 15.31 3.33 -5.96
CA THR A 46 15.30 4.52 -6.82
C THR A 46 16.60 4.61 -7.61
N PRO A 47 16.69 5.47 -8.62
CA PRO A 47 17.95 5.73 -9.32
C PRO A 47 19.11 6.16 -8.43
N ASP A 48 18.82 6.75 -7.30
CA ASP A 48 19.81 7.30 -6.36
C ASP A 48 20.21 6.32 -5.23
N GLY A 49 19.50 5.21 -5.09
CA GLY A 49 19.81 4.23 -4.06
C GLY A 49 18.60 3.48 -3.51
N GLU A 50 18.78 2.91 -2.34
CA GLU A 50 17.79 2.13 -1.61
C GLU A 50 17.21 2.94 -0.45
N GLY A 51 15.93 2.68 -0.16
CA GLY A 51 15.23 3.24 0.99
C GLY A 51 14.64 4.62 0.77
N ILE A 52 13.94 5.09 1.78
CA ILE A 52 13.19 6.35 1.74
C ILE A 52 14.10 7.58 1.70
N ASP A 53 15.30 7.47 2.26
CA ASP A 53 16.27 8.56 2.28
C ASP A 53 16.73 8.94 0.87
N SER A 54 16.72 7.97 -0.06
CA SER A 54 17.04 8.22 -1.47
C SER A 54 15.96 9.04 -2.19
N LEU A 55 14.72 9.02 -1.68
CA LEU A 55 13.62 9.85 -2.17
C LEU A 55 13.59 11.23 -1.52
N LEU A 56 13.88 11.26 -0.22
CA LEU A 56 13.72 12.45 0.59
C LEU A 56 15.00 13.26 0.75
N GLY A 57 16.16 12.79 0.36
CA GLY A 57 17.46 13.51 0.42
C GLY A 57 17.50 14.80 1.21
N PRO A 58 18.58 15.45 1.49
CA PRO A 58 18.55 16.77 2.12
C PRO A 58 17.77 17.73 1.21
N LEU A 59 16.79 18.43 1.77
CA LEU A 59 15.89 19.36 1.06
C LEU A 59 16.62 20.33 0.09
N LYS A 60 17.86 20.69 0.44
CA LYS A 60 18.72 21.54 -0.40
C LYS A 60 19.23 20.87 -1.67
N ASP A 61 19.25 19.53 -1.70
CA ASP A 61 19.79 18.74 -2.80
C ASP A 61 18.67 18.16 -3.69
N ILE A 62 17.40 18.34 -3.30
CA ILE A 62 16.25 17.98 -4.10
C ILE A 62 16.06 19.07 -5.16
N PRO A 63 16.31 18.79 -6.46
CA PRO A 63 16.00 19.77 -7.50
C PRO A 63 14.49 19.99 -7.53
N ALA A 64 14.07 21.24 -7.63
CA ALA A 64 12.64 21.60 -7.69
C ALA A 64 11.89 20.87 -8.81
N TYR A 65 12.61 20.48 -9.89
CA TYR A 65 12.12 19.63 -10.97
C TYR A 65 13.26 18.74 -11.45
N PRO A 66 13.10 17.39 -11.49
CA PRO A 66 14.08 16.52 -12.11
C PRO A 66 14.16 16.84 -13.62
N GLN A 67 15.30 17.31 -14.07
CA GLN A 67 15.50 17.73 -15.47
C GLN A 67 15.48 16.55 -16.45
N LYS A 68 15.74 15.31 -15.97
CA LYS A 68 15.76 14.09 -16.78
C LYS A 68 15.26 12.91 -15.97
N ALA A 69 14.42 12.08 -16.61
CA ALA A 69 14.10 10.76 -16.10
C ALA A 69 15.37 9.90 -16.03
N ARG A 70 15.54 9.11 -14.97
CA ARG A 70 16.74 8.32 -14.69
C ARG A 70 16.39 6.84 -14.54
N PRO A 71 17.24 5.94 -15.07
CA PRO A 71 17.10 4.51 -14.87
C PRO A 71 17.55 4.11 -13.45
N LEU A 72 17.10 2.95 -12.98
CA LEU A 72 17.64 2.33 -11.79
C LEU A 72 19.15 2.09 -11.93
N SER A 73 19.87 2.23 -10.81
CA SER A 73 21.30 1.95 -10.77
C SER A 73 21.57 0.44 -10.87
N PHE A 74 22.76 0.12 -11.32
CA PHE A 74 23.26 -1.26 -11.37
C PHE A 74 23.44 -1.85 -9.95
N PRO A 75 23.12 -3.12 -9.64
CA PRO A 75 22.78 -4.23 -10.55
C PRO A 75 21.28 -4.46 -10.79
N LEU A 76 20.40 -3.68 -10.20
CA LEU A 76 18.93 -3.88 -10.25
C LEU A 76 18.35 -3.77 -11.65
N ARG A 77 19.05 -3.09 -12.55
CA ARG A 77 18.58 -2.89 -13.92
C ARG A 77 18.53 -4.16 -14.78
N ASN A 78 19.35 -5.16 -14.44
CA ASN A 78 19.63 -6.24 -15.37
C ASN A 78 18.60 -7.35 -15.44
N THR A 79 18.03 -7.76 -14.31
CA THR A 79 17.09 -8.87 -14.31
C THR A 79 15.97 -8.66 -13.30
N ILE A 80 14.77 -9.00 -13.72
CA ILE A 80 13.59 -8.98 -12.84
C ILE A 80 13.78 -9.95 -11.65
N THR A 81 14.44 -11.07 -11.90
CA THR A 81 14.77 -12.06 -10.84
C THR A 81 15.67 -11.47 -9.75
N ALA A 82 16.65 -10.63 -10.11
CA ALA A 82 17.47 -9.95 -9.10
C ALA A 82 16.64 -8.98 -8.26
N ILE A 83 15.71 -8.25 -8.90
CA ILE A 83 14.82 -7.33 -8.19
C ILE A 83 13.93 -8.09 -7.19
N THR A 84 13.28 -9.17 -7.62
CA THR A 84 12.40 -9.97 -6.74
C THR A 84 13.18 -10.60 -5.60
N SER A 85 14.39 -11.10 -5.86
CA SER A 85 15.28 -11.65 -4.83
C SER A 85 15.69 -10.58 -3.81
N ASN A 86 16.06 -9.39 -4.24
CA ASN A 86 16.42 -8.29 -3.33
C ASN A 86 15.23 -7.80 -2.51
N ILE A 87 14.05 -7.68 -3.12
CA ILE A 87 12.81 -7.36 -2.37
C ILE A 87 12.59 -8.41 -1.29
N HIS A 88 12.68 -9.70 -1.64
CA HIS A 88 12.51 -10.79 -0.68
C HIS A 88 13.51 -10.71 0.46
N GLN A 89 14.80 -10.55 0.17
CA GLN A 89 15.85 -10.47 1.19
C GLN A 89 15.64 -9.31 2.16
N ASN A 90 15.30 -8.12 1.64
CA ASN A 90 15.06 -6.94 2.47
C ASN A 90 13.78 -7.09 3.31
N LEU A 91 12.72 -7.66 2.77
CA LEU A 91 11.50 -7.93 3.53
C LEU A 91 11.72 -9.02 4.59
N GLU A 92 12.49 -10.08 4.27
CA GLU A 92 12.85 -11.13 5.22
C GLU A 92 13.72 -10.58 6.36
N HIS A 93 14.56 -9.58 6.07
CA HIS A 93 15.35 -8.89 7.10
C HIS A 93 14.46 -8.04 8.03
N GLN A 94 13.43 -7.37 7.48
CA GLN A 94 12.50 -6.54 8.25
C GLN A 94 11.50 -7.39 9.05
N TYR A 95 11.00 -8.46 8.46
CA TYR A 95 10.07 -9.38 9.09
C TYR A 95 10.41 -10.83 8.72
N PRO A 96 11.24 -11.51 9.55
CA PRO A 96 11.65 -12.89 9.32
C PRO A 96 10.45 -13.85 9.28
N GLY A 97 10.39 -14.68 8.25
CA GLY A 97 9.34 -15.67 8.09
C GLY A 97 8.01 -15.10 7.57
N TYR A 98 7.97 -13.88 7.04
CA TYR A 98 6.75 -13.24 6.52
C TYR A 98 6.04 -14.11 5.47
N ARG A 99 6.78 -14.93 4.71
CA ARG A 99 6.22 -15.83 3.69
C ARG A 99 5.17 -16.79 4.24
N ASN A 100 5.28 -17.20 5.49
CA ASN A 100 4.34 -18.13 6.12
C ASN A 100 2.93 -17.53 6.29
N TYR A 101 2.83 -16.22 6.23
CA TYR A 101 1.59 -15.47 6.39
C TYR A 101 1.13 -14.79 5.09
N LEU A 102 1.93 -14.91 4.02
CA LEU A 102 1.65 -14.27 2.74
C LEU A 102 0.49 -14.99 2.04
N GLN A 103 -0.59 -14.26 1.79
CA GLN A 103 -1.79 -14.81 1.16
C GLN A 103 -1.89 -14.43 -0.33
N THR A 104 -1.50 -13.21 -0.67
CA THR A 104 -1.67 -12.68 -2.02
C THR A 104 -0.52 -11.75 -2.37
N ILE A 105 -0.16 -11.73 -3.64
CA ILE A 105 0.81 -10.80 -4.21
C ILE A 105 0.15 -10.02 -5.33
N TYR A 106 0.14 -8.70 -5.22
CA TYR A 106 -0.30 -7.79 -6.27
C TYR A 106 0.90 -7.18 -6.97
N ILE A 107 0.86 -7.20 -8.31
CA ILE A 107 1.83 -6.50 -9.14
C ILE A 107 1.13 -5.27 -9.73
N LEU A 108 1.50 -4.10 -9.22
CA LEU A 108 1.05 -2.82 -9.76
C LEU A 108 1.98 -2.41 -10.90
N GLN A 109 1.49 -2.54 -12.11
CA GLN A 109 2.25 -2.24 -13.32
C GLN A 109 1.38 -1.60 -14.39
N SER A 110 1.92 -0.59 -15.07
CA SER A 110 1.37 -0.13 -16.34
C SER A 110 1.50 -1.25 -17.39
N LYS A 111 0.47 -1.43 -18.23
CA LYS A 111 0.43 -2.49 -19.27
C LYS A 111 1.70 -2.48 -20.10
N ASN A 112 2.63 -3.39 -19.83
CA ASN A 112 3.91 -3.57 -20.51
C ASN A 112 4.06 -4.99 -21.05
N LYS A 113 4.92 -5.14 -22.05
CA LYS A 113 5.24 -6.44 -22.68
C LYS A 113 5.94 -7.42 -21.72
N GLU A 114 6.45 -6.96 -20.58
CA GLU A 114 7.20 -7.76 -19.61
C GLU A 114 6.33 -8.45 -18.53
N CYS A 115 4.99 -8.28 -18.54
CA CYS A 115 4.10 -8.83 -17.49
C CYS A 115 4.37 -10.32 -17.20
N LYS A 116 4.46 -11.17 -18.22
CA LYS A 116 4.68 -12.61 -18.04
C LYS A 116 6.02 -12.94 -17.39
N THR A 117 7.06 -12.20 -17.72
CA THR A 117 8.40 -12.41 -17.13
C THR A 117 8.41 -12.01 -15.66
N ILE A 118 7.68 -10.97 -15.30
CA ILE A 118 7.53 -10.51 -13.92
C ILE A 118 6.71 -11.51 -13.12
N GLU A 119 5.57 -11.94 -13.64
CA GLU A 119 4.72 -12.96 -13.02
C GLU A 119 5.50 -14.26 -12.75
N GLN A 120 6.30 -14.72 -13.71
CA GLN A 120 7.16 -15.90 -13.55
C GLN A 120 8.23 -15.71 -12.48
N ALA A 121 8.88 -14.55 -12.45
CA ALA A 121 9.89 -14.25 -11.42
C ALA A 121 9.28 -14.19 -10.02
N VAL A 122 8.10 -13.58 -9.88
CA VAL A 122 7.36 -13.53 -8.62
C VAL A 122 6.93 -14.93 -8.19
N LEU A 123 6.32 -15.70 -9.10
CA LEU A 123 5.93 -17.07 -8.82
C LEU A 123 7.14 -17.93 -8.39
N SER A 124 8.26 -17.80 -9.09
CA SER A 124 9.50 -18.53 -8.75
C SER A 124 10.06 -18.14 -7.38
N GLN A 125 9.89 -16.87 -6.95
CA GLN A 125 10.44 -16.37 -5.70
C GLN A 125 9.57 -16.73 -4.49
N TRP A 126 8.24 -16.63 -4.62
CA TRP A 126 7.30 -16.78 -3.49
C TRP A 126 6.41 -18.02 -3.54
N ASP A 127 6.41 -18.75 -4.65
CA ASP A 127 5.54 -19.92 -4.91
C ASP A 127 4.04 -19.55 -4.82
N LEU A 128 3.72 -18.31 -5.14
CA LEU A 128 2.37 -17.76 -5.20
C LEU A 128 2.14 -17.11 -6.56
N VAL A 129 0.97 -17.41 -7.15
CA VAL A 129 0.56 -16.77 -8.41
C VAL A 129 0.17 -15.32 -8.12
N PRO A 130 0.88 -14.34 -8.69
CA PRO A 130 0.55 -12.95 -8.46
C PRO A 130 -0.66 -12.51 -9.29
N GLU A 131 -1.36 -11.49 -8.80
CA GLU A 131 -2.40 -10.78 -9.54
C GLU A 131 -1.85 -9.46 -10.08
N THR A 132 -1.95 -9.25 -11.39
CA THR A 132 -1.55 -7.98 -12.00
C THR A 132 -2.71 -6.99 -11.97
N VAL A 133 -2.46 -5.84 -11.35
CA VAL A 133 -3.45 -4.77 -11.14
C VAL A 133 -2.98 -3.46 -11.72
N ASN A 134 -3.92 -2.60 -12.12
CA ASN A 134 -3.63 -1.29 -12.70
C ASN A 134 -3.77 -0.14 -11.70
N SER A 135 -4.32 -0.40 -10.53
CA SER A 135 -4.61 0.59 -9.49
C SER A 135 -4.38 -0.02 -8.12
N ILE A 136 -4.07 0.84 -7.16
CA ILE A 136 -3.94 0.48 -5.74
C ILE A 136 -5.30 0.16 -5.08
N GLU A 137 -6.40 0.39 -5.76
CA GLU A 137 -7.76 0.08 -5.29
C GLU A 137 -7.95 -1.40 -4.92
N CYS A 138 -7.10 -2.29 -5.44
CA CYS A 138 -7.08 -3.70 -5.01
C CYS A 138 -6.92 -3.86 -3.50
N ILE A 139 -6.32 -2.88 -2.83
CA ILE A 139 -6.11 -2.89 -1.37
C ILE A 139 -7.40 -2.51 -0.63
N GLU A 140 -8.31 -1.77 -1.26
CA GLU A 140 -9.56 -1.30 -0.61
C GLU A 140 -10.41 -2.46 -0.09
N SER A 141 -10.41 -3.58 -0.79
CA SER A 141 -11.14 -4.77 -0.35
C SER A 141 -10.72 -5.31 1.01
N PHE A 142 -9.49 -5.02 1.44
CA PHE A 142 -8.97 -5.43 2.74
C PHE A 142 -9.40 -4.52 3.89
N TYR A 143 -9.76 -3.26 3.61
CA TYR A 143 -10.30 -2.36 4.64
C TYR A 143 -11.64 -2.85 5.18
N ASP A 144 -12.45 -3.47 4.32
CA ASP A 144 -13.78 -3.96 4.69
C ASP A 144 -13.76 -5.39 5.22
N ASN A 145 -12.63 -6.08 5.08
CA ASN A 145 -12.46 -7.43 5.57
C ASN A 145 -11.89 -7.43 7.01
N GLU A 146 -12.78 -7.35 8.00
CA GLU A 146 -12.40 -7.40 9.42
C GLU A 146 -11.68 -8.70 9.80
N ASN A 147 -11.85 -9.77 9.00
CA ASN A 147 -11.25 -11.08 9.21
C ASN A 147 -9.98 -11.31 8.39
N PHE A 148 -9.44 -10.26 7.77
CA PHE A 148 -8.19 -10.40 7.04
C PHE A 148 -7.05 -10.77 8.01
N ASP A 149 -6.61 -12.03 7.92
CA ASP A 149 -5.65 -12.64 8.83
C ASP A 149 -4.42 -13.14 8.06
N GLY A 150 -3.60 -12.21 7.61
CA GLY A 150 -2.42 -12.50 6.83
C GLY A 150 -1.71 -11.27 6.32
N LEU A 151 -0.83 -11.50 5.34
CA LEU A 151 -0.04 -10.48 4.65
C LEU A 151 -0.41 -10.43 3.17
N VAL A 152 -0.40 -9.23 2.63
CA VAL A 152 -0.43 -8.94 1.20
C VAL A 152 0.87 -8.27 0.82
N LEU A 153 1.50 -8.76 -0.24
CA LEU A 153 2.65 -8.10 -0.84
C LEU A 153 2.21 -7.32 -2.07
N VAL A 154 2.44 -6.02 -2.06
CA VAL A 154 2.21 -5.15 -3.22
C VAL A 154 3.55 -4.77 -3.82
N ILE A 155 3.79 -5.16 -5.06
CA ILE A 155 5.02 -4.84 -5.81
C ILE A 155 4.65 -3.84 -6.88
N CYS A 156 5.25 -2.66 -6.83
CA CYS A 156 5.13 -1.66 -7.88
C CYS A 156 6.41 -1.64 -8.73
N LEU A 157 6.22 -1.77 -10.05
CA LEU A 157 7.32 -1.84 -11.00
C LEU A 157 7.13 -0.78 -12.09
N GLN A 158 7.87 0.31 -11.98
CA GLN A 158 7.95 1.34 -13.00
C GLN A 158 9.32 1.25 -13.67
N ARG A 159 9.40 0.49 -14.77
CA ARG A 159 10.63 0.27 -15.52
C ARG A 159 10.46 0.68 -16.98
N TRP A 160 11.57 1.07 -17.59
CA TRP A 160 11.61 1.31 -19.03
C TRP A 160 11.73 0.00 -19.80
N SER A 161 10.97 -0.12 -20.88
CA SER A 161 11.09 -1.24 -21.81
C SER A 161 12.23 -0.97 -22.81
N GLY A 162 13.31 -1.74 -22.71
CA GLY A 162 14.46 -1.64 -23.62
C GLY A 162 15.34 -0.41 -23.36
N ASP A 163 16.03 0.05 -24.39
CA ASP A 163 16.96 1.20 -24.33
C ASP A 163 16.28 2.57 -24.42
N ALA A 164 14.96 2.61 -24.49
CA ALA A 164 14.21 3.86 -24.58
C ALA A 164 14.24 4.61 -23.24
N SER A 165 14.63 5.88 -23.28
CA SER A 165 14.47 6.78 -22.13
C SER A 165 12.99 7.01 -21.86
N GLY A 166 12.52 6.61 -20.68
CA GLY A 166 11.15 6.85 -20.26
C GLY A 166 10.87 8.33 -19.97
N LYS A 167 9.60 8.68 -19.89
CA LYS A 167 9.15 10.02 -19.45
C LYS A 167 9.32 10.22 -17.94
N HIS A 168 9.41 9.15 -17.18
CA HIS A 168 9.51 9.13 -15.72
C HIS A 168 10.70 8.29 -15.30
N SER A 169 11.32 8.63 -14.17
CA SER A 169 12.38 7.81 -13.59
C SER A 169 11.88 6.42 -13.25
N GLU A 170 12.76 5.43 -13.35
CA GLU A 170 12.43 4.08 -12.92
C GLU A 170 12.32 4.01 -11.40
N LEU A 171 11.39 3.19 -10.91
CA LEU A 171 11.17 2.95 -9.49
C LEU A 171 10.66 1.52 -9.30
N VAL A 172 11.14 0.89 -8.24
CA VAL A 172 10.62 -0.39 -7.77
C VAL A 172 10.32 -0.27 -6.28
N SER A 173 9.15 -0.72 -5.87
CA SER A 173 8.83 -0.84 -4.45
C SER A 173 8.14 -2.17 -4.15
N GLY A 174 8.34 -2.65 -2.93
CA GLY A 174 7.65 -3.80 -2.36
C GLY A 174 7.12 -3.42 -0.98
N GLN A 175 5.82 -3.57 -0.75
CA GLN A 175 5.18 -3.24 0.51
C GLN A 175 4.44 -4.46 1.06
N LEU A 176 4.72 -4.81 2.31
CA LEU A 176 3.94 -5.79 3.06
C LEU A 176 2.85 -5.07 3.84
N ILE A 177 1.63 -5.47 3.58
CA ILE A 177 0.43 -4.89 4.17
C ILE A 177 -0.32 -5.97 4.93
N SER A 178 -0.83 -5.63 6.12
CA SER A 178 -1.70 -6.50 6.91
C SER A 178 -2.85 -5.72 7.53
N SER A 179 -3.80 -6.42 8.16
CA SER A 179 -4.71 -5.76 9.08
C SER A 179 -3.96 -5.33 10.34
N TYR A 180 -4.38 -4.22 10.95
CA TYR A 180 -3.79 -3.75 12.20
C TYR A 180 -3.95 -4.77 13.34
N SER A 181 -5.07 -5.49 13.34
CA SER A 181 -5.35 -6.56 14.31
C SER A 181 -4.38 -7.75 14.18
N PHE A 182 -4.04 -8.14 12.95
CA PHE A 182 -3.05 -9.18 12.67
C PHE A 182 -1.67 -8.75 13.16
N ALA A 183 -1.21 -7.55 12.77
CA ALA A 183 0.08 -7.02 13.18
C ALA A 183 0.21 -6.98 14.72
N LYS A 184 -0.84 -6.54 15.42
CA LYS A 184 -0.88 -6.50 16.87
C LYS A 184 -0.83 -7.90 17.51
N ARG A 185 -1.57 -8.88 16.99
CA ARG A 185 -1.58 -10.26 17.52
C ARG A 185 -0.21 -10.95 17.39
N HIS A 186 0.47 -10.71 16.29
CA HIS A 186 1.77 -11.30 16.00
C HIS A 186 2.94 -10.44 16.47
N ALA A 187 2.67 -9.34 17.20
CA ALA A 187 3.67 -8.39 17.69
C ALA A 187 4.61 -7.88 16.57
N ILE A 188 4.07 -7.68 15.37
CA ILE A 188 4.81 -7.21 14.21
C ILE A 188 4.96 -5.69 14.31
N PRO A 189 6.18 -5.14 14.15
CA PRO A 189 6.37 -3.71 14.11
C PRO A 189 5.59 -3.09 12.94
N VAL A 190 4.79 -2.08 13.21
CA VAL A 190 4.06 -1.32 12.19
C VAL A 190 4.91 -0.11 11.82
N ILE A 191 5.25 0.00 10.54
CA ILE A 191 6.03 1.10 9.99
C ILE A 191 5.12 2.31 9.77
N ALA A 192 3.92 2.08 9.23
CA ALA A 192 2.92 3.10 8.97
C ALA A 192 1.52 2.50 8.98
N GLY A 193 0.51 3.33 9.28
CA GLY A 193 -0.90 3.03 9.05
C GLY A 193 -1.37 3.69 7.74
N ILE A 194 -2.18 2.99 6.96
CA ILE A 194 -2.80 3.50 5.74
C ILE A 194 -4.30 3.23 5.77
#